data_86bdf60328240fbb8366e66219d0898f
#
_entry.id   86bdf60328240fbb8366e66219d0898f
#
_cell.length_a   1.000
_cell.length_b   1.000
_cell.length_c   1.000
_cell.angle_alpha   90.00
_cell.angle_beta   90.00
_cell.angle_gamma   90.00
#
_symmetry.space_group_name_H-M   'P 1'
#
loop_
_entity.id
_entity.type
_entity.pdbx_description
1 polymer ?
#
loop_
_entity_poly.entity_id
_entity_poly.type
_entity_poly.pdbx_seq_one_letter_code
_entity_poly.pdbx_strand_id
1 'polypeptide(L)' 'MKEKVLQCMLEAGKPVSAGDVTKALGADRKEVDKAFAELKKEGAIVSPVRCKWEPVNK' A
#
# COMPACT_ATOMS: atom_id res chain seq x y z
N MET A 1 4.89 1.81 -10.03
CA MET A 1 4.98 1.22 -8.68
C MET A 1 3.70 1.34 -7.91
N LYS A 2 3.03 2.48 -8.03
CA LYS A 2 1.78 2.72 -7.31
C LYS A 2 0.74 1.63 -7.57
N GLU A 3 0.61 1.25 -8.80
CA GLU A 3 -0.38 0.22 -9.17
C GLU A 3 -0.05 -1.13 -8.56
N LYS A 4 1.24 -1.45 -8.51
CA LYS A 4 1.63 -2.73 -7.94
C LYS A 4 1.36 -2.77 -6.44
N VAL A 5 1.58 -1.65 -5.76
CA VAL A 5 1.30 -1.57 -4.34
C VAL A 5 -0.19 -1.75 -4.10
N LEU A 6 -1.00 -1.07 -4.88
CA LEU A 6 -2.44 -1.16 -4.72
C LEU A 6 -2.93 -2.58 -4.97
N GLN A 7 -2.41 -3.20 -6.02
CA GLN A 7 -2.81 -4.55 -6.33
C GLN A 7 -2.39 -5.52 -5.23
N CYS A 8 -1.21 -5.30 -4.65
CA CYS A 8 -0.76 -6.13 -3.55
C CYS A 8 -1.74 -6.05 -2.37
N MET A 9 -2.21 -4.85 -2.09
CA MET A 9 -3.19 -4.67 -1.02
C MET A 9 -4.49 -5.38 -1.33
N LEU A 10 -4.94 -5.28 -2.58
CA LEU A 10 -6.19 -5.92 -2.98
C LEU A 10 -6.09 -7.43 -2.86
N GLU A 11 -4.95 -7.98 -3.27
CA GLU A 11 -4.77 -9.42 -3.20
C GLU A 11 -4.65 -9.91 -1.76
N ALA A 12 -4.09 -9.07 -0.89
CA ALA A 12 -3.97 -9.45 0.51
C ALA A 12 -5.34 -9.55 1.18
N GLY A 13 -6.28 -8.74 0.73
CA GLY A 13 -7.63 -8.77 1.29
C GLY A 13 -7.71 -8.31 2.71
N LYS A 14 -6.70 -7.59 3.18
CA LYS A 14 -6.66 -7.09 4.54
C LYS A 14 -5.69 -5.92 4.59
N PRO A 15 -5.76 -5.10 5.63
CA PRO A 15 -4.82 -3.99 5.77
C PRO A 15 -3.39 -4.51 5.89
N VAL A 16 -2.47 -3.86 5.21
CA VAL A 16 -1.06 -4.23 5.25
C VAL A 16 -0.23 -2.99 5.48
N SER A 17 0.98 -3.19 6.01
CA SER A 17 1.90 -2.09 6.24
C SER A 17 2.82 -1.93 5.04
N ALA A 18 3.55 -0.81 5.01
CA ALA A 18 4.53 -0.59 3.95
C ALA A 18 5.59 -1.69 3.97
N GLY A 19 5.95 -2.16 5.16
CA GLY A 19 6.93 -3.23 5.25
C GLY A 19 6.42 -4.51 4.63
N ASP A 20 5.14 -4.82 4.86
CA ASP A 20 4.54 -6.00 4.26
C ASP A 20 4.55 -5.92 2.74
N VAL A 21 4.20 -4.75 2.20
CA VAL A 21 4.19 -4.56 0.76
C VAL A 21 5.59 -4.65 0.18
N THR A 22 6.55 -4.03 0.86
CA THR A 22 7.94 -4.08 0.42
C THR A 22 8.41 -5.52 0.32
N LYS A 23 8.09 -6.30 1.32
CA LYS A 23 8.49 -7.70 1.35
C LYS A 23 7.78 -8.50 0.27
N ALA A 24 6.50 -8.24 0.09
CA ALA A 24 5.72 -8.99 -0.89
C ALA A 24 6.17 -8.70 -2.31
N LEU A 25 6.49 -7.45 -2.60
CA LEU A 25 6.89 -7.04 -3.94
C LEU A 25 8.38 -7.19 -4.18
N GLY A 26 9.17 -7.28 -3.12
CA GLY A 26 10.60 -7.32 -3.25
C GLY A 26 11.15 -6.01 -3.79
N ALA A 27 10.49 -4.91 -3.51
CA ALA A 27 10.88 -3.60 -4.02
C ALA A 27 11.60 -2.81 -2.94
N ASP A 28 12.20 -1.70 -3.35
CA ASP A 28 12.86 -0.82 -2.41
C ASP A 28 11.83 -0.13 -1.53
N ARG A 29 12.18 -0.02 -0.25
CA ARG A 29 11.29 0.65 0.68
C ARG A 29 11.00 2.08 0.25
N LYS A 30 12.00 2.75 -0.31
CA LYS A 30 11.82 4.12 -0.77
C LYS A 30 10.76 4.22 -1.84
N GLU A 31 10.76 3.28 -2.76
CA GLU A 31 9.76 3.29 -3.82
C GLU A 31 8.39 2.98 -3.28
N VAL A 32 8.32 2.07 -2.32
CA VAL A 32 7.05 1.73 -1.69
C VAL A 32 6.52 2.93 -0.93
N ASP A 33 7.38 3.62 -0.19
CA ASP A 33 6.97 4.80 0.54
C ASP A 33 6.43 5.87 -0.39
N LYS A 34 7.09 6.05 -1.52
CA LYS A 34 6.66 7.02 -2.50
C LYS A 34 5.29 6.65 -3.06
N ALA A 35 5.11 5.38 -3.36
CA ALA A 35 3.82 4.92 -3.87
C ALA A 35 2.73 5.12 -2.83
N PHE A 36 3.02 4.84 -1.58
CA PHE A 36 2.06 5.06 -0.50
C PHE A 36 1.68 6.52 -0.41
N ALA A 37 2.66 7.42 -0.52
CA ALA A 37 2.39 8.84 -0.45
C ALA A 37 1.46 9.26 -1.57
N GLU A 38 1.69 8.76 -2.77
CA GLU A 38 0.86 9.10 -3.91
C GLU A 38 -0.55 8.55 -3.74
N LEU A 39 -0.66 7.30 -3.31
CA LEU A 39 -1.96 6.69 -3.11
C LEU A 39 -2.75 7.40 -2.02
N LYS A 40 -2.05 7.80 -0.97
CA LYS A 40 -2.70 8.52 0.12
C LYS A 40 -3.17 9.88 -0.37
N LYS A 41 -2.37 10.53 -1.18
CA LYS A 41 -2.73 11.84 -1.72
C LYS A 41 -3.95 11.75 -2.61
N GLU A 42 -4.05 10.69 -3.38
CA GLU A 42 -5.19 10.48 -4.25
C GLU A 42 -6.42 10.01 -3.50
N GLY A 43 -6.22 9.56 -2.28
CA GLY A 43 -7.33 8.99 -1.53
C GLY A 43 -7.64 7.57 -1.93
N ALA A 44 -6.69 6.87 -2.53
CA ALA A 44 -6.89 5.50 -2.97
C ALA A 44 -6.72 4.50 -1.85
N ILE A 45 -6.07 4.88 -0.77
CA ILE A 45 -5.88 4.01 0.38
C ILE A 45 -6.20 4.78 1.65
N VAL A 46 -6.57 4.03 2.69
CA VAL A 46 -6.84 4.60 4.01
C VAL A 46 -6.12 3.77 5.05
N SER A 47 -5.96 4.35 6.21
CA SER A 47 -5.32 3.67 7.33
C SER A 47 -6.38 3.36 8.39
N PRO A 48 -6.99 2.18 8.31
CA PRO A 48 -8.03 1.83 9.29
C PRO A 48 -7.45 1.61 10.68
N VAL A 49 -6.19 1.20 10.75
CA VAL A 49 -5.50 1.04 12.01
C VAL A 49 -4.10 1.58 11.85
N ARG A 50 -3.45 1.82 12.99
CA ARG A 50 -2.11 2.38 12.97
C ARG A 50 -1.16 1.48 12.16
N CYS A 51 -0.36 2.10 11.30
CA CYS A 51 0.66 1.43 10.52
C CYS A 51 0.12 0.41 9.54
N LYS A 52 -1.17 0.43 9.28
CA LYS A 52 -1.78 -0.46 8.30
C LYS A 52 -2.53 0.34 7.28
N TRP A 53 -2.55 -0.14 6.06
CA TRP A 53 -3.20 0.54 4.95
C TRP A 53 -4.04 -0.45 4.17
N GLU A 54 -5.14 0.00 3.67
CA GLU A 54 -5.97 -0.83 2.82
C GLU A 54 -6.55 0.03 1.70
N PRO A 55 -6.86 -0.57 0.54
CA PRO A 55 -7.43 0.21 -0.56
C PRO A 55 -8.84 0.66 -0.22
N VAL A 56 -9.11 1.90 -0.54
CA VAL A 56 -10.45 2.45 -0.35
C VAL A 56 -11.37 1.88 -1.40
N ASN A 57 -10.85 1.77 -2.58
CA ASN A 57 -11.64 1.31 -3.72
C ASN A 57 -11.65 -0.20 -3.76
N LYS A 58 -12.78 -0.76 -3.99
CA LYS A 58 -12.90 -2.21 -4.06
C LYS A 58 -13.15 -2.69 -5.45
#